data_f55bf7895cc4038a3227e5ebaef5001f
#
_entry.id   f55bf7895cc4038a3227e5ebaef5001f
#
_cell.length_a   1.000
_cell.length_b   1.000
_cell.length_c   1.000
_cell.angle_alpha   90.00
_cell.angle_beta   90.00
_cell.angle_gamma   90.00
#
_symmetry.space_group_name_H-M   'P 1'
#
loop_
_entity.id
_entity.type
_entity.pdbx_description
1 polymer ?
#
loop_
_entity_poly.entity_id
_entity_poly.type
_entity_poly.pdbx_seq_one_letter_code
_entity_poly.pdbx_strand_id
1 'polypeptide(L)'
;ISVNGSVQAYFAVMEAREFLDYYDEYSIRIAYLMLQGLYEQIVAAQNMGNIGFENFVLYALSATEDDTQKMMFQANVQGISMSTKYRYVLFRRADNQEELPNRRKEILEAYRKSSLIKYARIAMIGENVGILFLEDREEDWEKGHILALLEEFRRRVLKSCPETALEFGYSLDAASLGRIRQS
;
A
#
# COMPACT_ATOMS: atom_id res chain seq x y z
N ILE A 1 2.55 -13.06 -18.12
CA ILE A 1 1.40 -12.17 -17.92
C ILE A 1 1.94 -10.83 -17.45
N SER A 2 1.69 -9.80 -18.22
CA SER A 2 2.14 -8.43 -17.93
C SER A 2 0.94 -7.51 -17.76
N VAL A 3 0.97 -6.67 -16.71
CA VAL A 3 -0.04 -5.63 -16.45
C VAL A 3 0.69 -4.30 -16.29
N ASN A 4 0.28 -3.28 -17.04
CA ASN A 4 0.89 -1.96 -17.04
C ASN A 4 2.43 -1.99 -17.26
N GLY A 5 2.91 -2.88 -18.15
CA GLY A 5 4.34 -3.03 -18.45
C GLY A 5 5.17 -3.79 -17.39
N SER A 6 4.55 -4.27 -16.32
CA SER A 6 5.20 -5.06 -15.26
C SER A 6 4.83 -6.52 -15.37
N VAL A 7 5.78 -7.43 -15.35
CA VAL A 7 5.54 -8.88 -15.35
C VAL A 7 4.98 -9.27 -13.97
N GLN A 8 3.76 -9.80 -13.95
CA GLN A 8 3.05 -10.22 -12.73
C GLN A 8 3.15 -11.73 -12.51
N ALA A 9 3.13 -12.51 -13.59
CA ALA A 9 3.19 -13.96 -13.54
C ALA A 9 3.73 -14.55 -14.84
N TYR A 10 4.18 -15.80 -14.78
CA TYR A 10 4.52 -16.60 -15.93
C TYR A 10 3.45 -17.66 -16.15
N PHE A 11 3.08 -17.88 -17.39
CA PHE A 11 2.20 -18.95 -17.81
C PHE A 11 3.01 -19.90 -18.68
N ALA A 12 3.16 -21.13 -18.24
CA ALA A 12 3.93 -22.16 -18.92
C ALA A 12 3.05 -23.35 -19.26
N VAL A 13 3.20 -23.87 -20.45
CA VAL A 13 2.54 -25.09 -20.93
C VAL A 13 3.63 -26.11 -21.25
N MET A 14 3.44 -27.32 -20.80
CA MET A 14 4.37 -28.43 -21.04
C MET A 14 3.67 -29.53 -21.81
N GLU A 15 4.28 -29.98 -22.90
CA GLU A 15 3.87 -31.17 -23.61
C GLU A 15 4.24 -32.42 -22.79
N ALA A 16 3.25 -33.25 -22.46
CA ALA A 16 3.48 -34.40 -21.58
C ALA A 16 3.44 -35.74 -22.33
N ARG A 17 2.58 -35.88 -23.35
CA ARG A 17 2.36 -37.16 -24.06
C ARG A 17 2.25 -37.01 -25.57
N GLU A 18 1.67 -35.94 -26.04
CA GLU A 18 1.41 -35.67 -27.45
C GLU A 18 1.85 -34.24 -27.77
N PHE A 19 2.22 -33.98 -29.02
CA PHE A 19 2.50 -32.63 -29.49
C PHE A 19 1.23 -31.78 -29.49
N LEU A 20 1.37 -30.51 -29.13
CA LEU A 20 0.28 -29.55 -29.16
C LEU A 20 -0.22 -29.38 -30.62
N ASP A 21 -1.52 -29.48 -30.80
CA ASP A 21 -2.17 -29.21 -32.06
C ASP A 21 -2.72 -27.77 -32.14
N TYR A 22 -3.33 -27.42 -33.25
CA TYR A 22 -3.91 -26.09 -33.45
C TYR A 22 -5.03 -25.75 -32.44
N TYR A 23 -5.81 -26.75 -32.01
CA TYR A 23 -6.86 -26.54 -31.02
C TYR A 23 -6.30 -26.30 -29.63
N ASP A 24 -5.20 -26.96 -29.30
CA ASP A 24 -4.47 -26.76 -28.06
C ASP A 24 -3.87 -25.35 -28.01
N GLU A 25 -3.22 -24.90 -29.08
CA GLU A 25 -2.70 -23.53 -29.19
C GLU A 25 -3.79 -22.48 -28.99
N TYR A 26 -4.96 -22.72 -29.61
CA TYR A 26 -6.10 -21.81 -29.43
C TYR A 26 -6.62 -21.78 -28.00
N SER A 27 -6.74 -22.95 -27.36
CA SER A 27 -7.17 -23.09 -25.96
C SER A 27 -6.19 -22.43 -25.01
N ILE A 28 -4.88 -22.60 -25.23
CA ILE A 28 -3.80 -21.97 -24.46
C ILE A 28 -3.90 -20.44 -24.58
N ARG A 29 -4.14 -19.93 -25.79
CA ARG A 29 -4.29 -18.48 -26.02
C ARG A 29 -5.50 -17.91 -25.29
N ILE A 30 -6.64 -18.61 -25.29
CA ILE A 30 -7.81 -18.21 -24.52
C ILE A 30 -7.50 -18.20 -23.03
N ALA A 31 -6.89 -19.27 -22.49
CA ALA A 31 -6.52 -19.36 -21.10
C ALA A 31 -5.57 -18.22 -20.69
N TYR A 32 -4.58 -17.89 -21.53
CA TYR A 32 -3.70 -16.75 -21.31
C TYR A 32 -4.46 -15.42 -21.21
N LEU A 33 -5.38 -15.15 -22.16
CA LEU A 33 -6.17 -13.92 -22.15
C LEU A 33 -7.09 -13.82 -20.94
N MET A 34 -7.69 -14.93 -20.51
CA MET A 34 -8.50 -14.98 -19.29
C MET A 34 -7.67 -14.68 -18.05
N LEU A 35 -6.49 -15.29 -17.93
CA LEU A 35 -5.57 -15.04 -16.83
C LEU A 35 -5.07 -13.58 -16.82
N GLN A 36 -4.76 -13.03 -17.99
CA GLN A 36 -4.37 -11.62 -18.10
C GLN A 36 -5.48 -10.70 -17.57
N GLY A 37 -6.74 -10.92 -18.00
CA GLY A 37 -7.90 -10.14 -17.54
C GLY A 37 -8.11 -10.26 -16.03
N LEU A 38 -7.93 -11.45 -15.44
CA LEU A 38 -7.99 -11.65 -13.99
C LEU A 38 -6.90 -10.86 -13.26
N TYR A 39 -5.66 -10.90 -13.76
CA TYR A 39 -4.56 -10.13 -13.15
C TYR A 39 -4.77 -8.62 -13.26
N GLU A 40 -5.31 -8.14 -14.37
CA GLU A 40 -5.69 -6.73 -14.53
C GLU A 40 -6.74 -6.31 -13.50
N GLN A 41 -7.76 -7.15 -13.27
CA GLN A 41 -8.78 -6.91 -12.24
C GLN A 41 -8.19 -6.92 -10.83
N ILE A 42 -7.30 -7.87 -10.51
CA ILE A 42 -6.62 -7.95 -9.21
C ILE A 42 -5.79 -6.69 -8.96
N VAL A 43 -5.00 -6.25 -9.95
CA VAL A 43 -4.18 -5.03 -9.84
C VAL A 43 -5.04 -3.79 -9.71
N ALA A 44 -6.14 -3.70 -10.46
CA ALA A 44 -7.11 -2.61 -10.34
C ALA A 44 -7.76 -2.57 -8.96
N ALA A 45 -8.21 -3.72 -8.42
CA ALA A 45 -8.80 -3.83 -7.10
C ALA A 45 -7.81 -3.46 -5.98
N GLN A 46 -6.55 -3.87 -6.10
CA GLN A 46 -5.50 -3.49 -5.16
C GLN A 46 -5.23 -1.97 -5.16
N ASN A 47 -5.25 -1.36 -6.34
CA ASN A 47 -5.08 0.08 -6.47
C ASN A 47 -6.30 0.84 -5.91
N MET A 48 -7.52 0.36 -6.17
CA MET A 48 -8.76 0.92 -5.60
C MET A 48 -8.77 0.81 -4.06
N GLY A 49 -8.33 -0.31 -3.50
CA GLY A 49 -8.26 -0.49 -2.06
C GLY A 49 -7.36 0.54 -1.38
N ASN A 50 -6.24 0.91 -2.01
CA ASN A 50 -5.36 1.96 -1.50
C ASN A 50 -5.99 3.35 -1.60
N ILE A 51 -6.61 3.67 -2.73
CA ILE A 51 -7.34 4.94 -2.93
C ILE A 51 -8.50 5.06 -1.93
N GLY A 52 -9.25 3.99 -1.69
CA GLY A 52 -10.32 3.97 -0.71
C GLY A 52 -9.83 4.28 0.72
N PHE A 53 -8.68 3.71 1.10
CA PHE A 53 -8.06 3.99 2.38
C PHE A 53 -7.53 5.43 2.47
N GLU A 54 -6.92 5.94 1.44
CA GLU A 54 -6.45 7.33 1.37
C GLU A 54 -7.59 8.33 1.49
N ASN A 55 -8.69 8.10 0.78
CA ASN A 55 -9.90 8.91 0.89
C ASN A 55 -10.49 8.85 2.31
N PHE A 56 -10.49 7.67 2.94
CA PHE A 56 -10.89 7.54 4.33
C PHE A 56 -9.99 8.37 5.26
N VAL A 57 -8.67 8.32 5.08
CA VAL A 57 -7.73 9.10 5.89
C VAL A 57 -7.90 10.60 5.67
N LEU A 58 -8.04 11.05 4.42
CA LEU A 58 -8.34 12.46 4.11
C LEU A 58 -9.63 12.91 4.78
N TYR A 59 -10.67 12.09 4.74
CA TYR A 59 -11.92 12.36 5.42
C TYR A 59 -11.72 12.44 6.94
N ALA A 60 -11.01 11.48 7.55
CA ALA A 60 -10.73 11.47 8.98
C ALA A 60 -9.95 12.71 9.46
N LEU A 61 -9.02 13.21 8.62
CA LEU A 61 -8.29 14.44 8.89
C LEU A 61 -9.14 15.72 8.81
N SER A 62 -10.20 15.71 7.99
CA SER A 62 -11.10 16.84 7.76
C SER A 62 -12.39 16.78 8.59
N ALA A 63 -12.77 15.61 9.13
CA ALA A 63 -14.01 15.38 9.83
C ALA A 63 -14.13 16.20 11.11
N THR A 64 -15.34 16.66 11.41
CA THR A 64 -15.72 17.31 12.66
C THR A 64 -16.27 16.28 13.66
N GLU A 65 -16.52 16.68 14.90
CA GLU A 65 -17.11 15.80 15.94
C GLU A 65 -18.49 15.26 15.52
N ASP A 66 -19.25 16.01 14.74
CA ASP A 66 -20.58 15.62 14.25
C ASP A 66 -20.54 14.52 13.18
N ASP A 67 -19.36 14.27 12.59
CA ASP A 67 -19.19 13.28 11.51
C ASP A 67 -18.89 11.86 12.00
N THR A 68 -18.95 11.60 13.31
CA THR A 68 -18.50 10.33 13.93
C THR A 68 -19.18 9.11 13.33
N GLN A 69 -20.50 9.14 13.09
CA GLN A 69 -21.22 7.99 12.51
C GLN A 69 -20.78 7.68 11.09
N LYS A 70 -20.58 8.72 10.30
CA LYS A 70 -20.12 8.62 8.90
C LYS A 70 -18.68 8.08 8.83
N MET A 71 -17.86 8.51 9.79
CA MET A 71 -16.48 8.05 9.92
C MET A 71 -16.41 6.58 10.32
N MET A 72 -17.26 6.13 11.27
CA MET A 72 -17.40 4.73 11.65
C MET A 72 -17.83 3.85 10.47
N PHE A 73 -18.80 4.30 9.68
CA PHE A 73 -19.25 3.58 8.50
C PHE A 73 -18.11 3.42 7.48
N GLN A 74 -17.39 4.50 7.18
CA GLN A 74 -16.27 4.46 6.25
C GLN A 74 -15.11 3.59 6.76
N ALA A 75 -14.80 3.64 8.06
CA ALA A 75 -13.81 2.77 8.68
C ALA A 75 -14.18 1.29 8.52
N ASN A 76 -15.45 0.93 8.78
CA ASN A 76 -15.95 -0.43 8.61
C ASN A 76 -15.83 -0.92 7.17
N VAL A 77 -16.14 -0.08 6.18
CA VAL A 77 -15.96 -0.39 4.74
C VAL A 77 -14.49 -0.72 4.43
N GLN A 78 -13.55 -0.08 5.14
CA GLN A 78 -12.12 -0.34 5.00
C GLN A 78 -11.61 -1.50 5.89
N GLY A 79 -12.51 -2.16 6.64
CA GLY A 79 -12.13 -3.21 7.59
C GLY A 79 -11.28 -2.70 8.76
N ILE A 80 -11.50 -1.44 9.17
CA ILE A 80 -10.72 -0.78 10.21
C ILE A 80 -11.59 -0.57 11.44
N SER A 81 -11.10 -0.97 12.61
CA SER A 81 -11.74 -0.65 13.88
C SER A 81 -11.35 0.76 14.34
N MET A 82 -12.34 1.59 14.62
CA MET A 82 -12.11 2.93 15.19
C MET A 82 -11.55 2.89 16.62
N SER A 83 -11.72 1.78 17.33
CA SER A 83 -11.21 1.58 18.69
C SER A 83 -9.77 1.08 18.74
N THR A 84 -9.25 0.52 17.64
CA THR A 84 -7.86 0.08 17.55
C THR A 84 -6.93 1.28 17.65
N LYS A 85 -5.86 1.13 18.41
CA LYS A 85 -4.82 2.15 18.50
C LYS A 85 -3.84 1.99 17.35
N TYR A 86 -3.38 3.10 16.83
CA TYR A 86 -2.40 3.17 15.76
C TYR A 86 -1.29 4.14 16.13
N ARG A 87 -0.09 3.86 15.69
CA ARG A 87 1.00 4.84 15.63
C ARG A 87 1.07 5.39 14.22
N TYR A 88 1.35 6.67 14.12
CA TYR A 88 1.42 7.36 12.85
C TYR A 88 2.87 7.66 12.52
N VAL A 89 3.25 7.37 11.29
CA VAL A 89 4.55 7.75 10.75
C VAL A 89 4.32 8.62 9.55
N LEU A 90 4.73 9.86 9.66
CA LEU A 90 4.78 10.78 8.53
C LEU A 90 6.10 10.57 7.80
N PHE A 91 6.06 10.52 6.48
CA PHE A 91 7.27 10.56 5.68
C PHE A 91 7.12 11.62 4.58
N ARG A 92 8.22 12.24 4.30
CA ARG A 92 8.32 13.26 3.26
C ARG A 92 9.67 13.15 2.55
N ARG A 93 9.79 13.83 1.46
CA ARG A 93 11.07 14.00 0.79
C ARG A 93 11.93 15.01 1.54
N ALA A 94 13.22 14.72 1.70
CA ALA A 94 14.14 15.56 2.47
C ALA A 94 14.53 16.86 1.74
N ASP A 95 14.54 16.83 0.40
CA ASP A 95 15.06 17.91 -0.43
C ASP A 95 14.01 18.90 -0.95
N ASN A 96 12.73 18.66 -0.72
CA ASN A 96 11.59 19.51 -1.12
C ASN A 96 11.54 19.88 -2.62
N GLN A 97 12.30 19.23 -3.51
CA GLN A 97 12.47 19.66 -4.89
C GLN A 97 11.51 19.01 -5.90
N GLU A 98 10.95 17.85 -5.59
CA GLU A 98 9.96 17.20 -6.45
C GLU A 98 8.83 16.59 -5.64
N GLU A 99 7.65 16.56 -6.21
CA GLU A 99 6.44 16.03 -5.59
C GLU A 99 6.53 14.51 -5.42
N LEU A 100 6.18 13.99 -4.24
CA LEU A 100 6.05 12.54 -3.99
C LEU A 100 5.06 11.84 -4.93
N PRO A 101 3.95 12.45 -5.41
CA PRO A 101 3.04 11.83 -6.37
C PRO A 101 3.71 11.33 -7.64
N ASN A 102 4.73 12.01 -8.13
CA ASN A 102 5.48 11.56 -9.30
C ASN A 102 6.23 10.25 -9.06
N ARG A 103 6.44 9.89 -7.78
CA ARG A 103 7.08 8.65 -7.33
C ARG A 103 6.13 7.71 -6.57
N ARG A 104 4.83 8.02 -6.61
CA ARG A 104 3.80 7.28 -5.88
C ARG A 104 3.84 5.78 -6.18
N LYS A 105 3.96 5.41 -7.45
CA LYS A 105 3.97 4.01 -7.89
C LYS A 105 5.15 3.26 -7.28
N GLU A 106 6.33 3.84 -7.35
CA GLU A 106 7.58 3.27 -6.84
C GLU A 106 7.57 3.13 -5.33
N ILE A 107 7.04 4.13 -4.63
CA ILE A 107 6.89 4.11 -3.16
C ILE A 107 5.91 3.01 -2.74
N LEU A 108 4.75 2.92 -3.38
CA LEU A 108 3.76 1.88 -3.10
C LEU A 108 4.29 0.48 -3.43
N GLU A 109 5.08 0.34 -4.48
CA GLU A 109 5.73 -0.93 -4.81
C GLU A 109 6.81 -1.31 -3.78
N ALA A 110 7.62 -0.36 -3.34
CA ALA A 110 8.58 -0.56 -2.26
C ALA A 110 7.91 -0.98 -0.96
N TYR A 111 6.77 -0.34 -0.61
CA TYR A 111 5.95 -0.70 0.53
C TYR A 111 5.43 -2.14 0.42
N ARG A 112 4.84 -2.52 -0.72
CA ARG A 112 4.31 -3.88 -0.93
C ARG A 112 5.38 -4.97 -0.82
N LYS A 113 6.63 -4.65 -1.16
CA LYS A 113 7.78 -5.57 -1.06
C LYS A 113 8.48 -5.53 0.30
N SER A 114 8.10 -4.63 1.19
CA SER A 114 8.69 -4.50 2.53
C SER A 114 7.97 -5.36 3.55
N SER A 115 8.64 -5.67 4.66
CA SER A 115 8.02 -6.33 5.82
C SER A 115 6.95 -5.46 6.47
N LEU A 116 6.99 -4.17 6.22
CA LEU A 116 6.07 -3.17 6.77
C LEU A 116 4.60 -3.43 6.40
N ILE A 117 4.33 -4.05 5.24
CA ILE A 117 2.96 -4.39 4.79
C ILE A 117 2.19 -5.27 5.79
N LYS A 118 2.90 -6.04 6.63
CA LYS A 118 2.29 -6.91 7.64
C LYS A 118 1.81 -6.15 8.88
N TYR A 119 2.34 -4.96 9.11
CA TYR A 119 2.18 -4.20 10.34
C TYR A 119 1.54 -2.83 10.12
N ALA A 120 1.56 -2.34 8.90
CA ALA A 120 1.15 -0.97 8.60
C ALA A 120 0.21 -0.90 7.40
N ARG A 121 -0.55 0.18 7.33
CA ARG A 121 -1.23 0.62 6.10
C ARG A 121 -0.64 1.95 5.67
N ILE A 122 -0.56 2.17 4.36
CA ILE A 122 0.00 3.40 3.79
C ILE A 122 -1.11 4.26 3.19
N ALA A 123 -1.05 5.55 3.42
CA ALA A 123 -1.84 6.56 2.72
C ALA A 123 -0.90 7.62 2.15
N MET A 124 -0.97 7.85 0.84
CA MET A 124 -0.27 8.97 0.19
C MET A 124 -1.20 10.17 0.16
N ILE A 125 -0.89 11.19 0.97
CA ILE A 125 -1.74 12.36 1.17
C ILE A 125 -0.97 13.62 0.81
N GLY A 126 -1.53 14.42 -0.11
CA GLY A 126 -0.86 15.61 -0.61
C GLY A 126 0.36 15.30 -1.47
N GLU A 127 1.15 16.33 -1.74
CA GLU A 127 2.22 16.26 -2.74
C GLU A 127 3.55 15.81 -2.17
N ASN A 128 3.77 15.99 -0.86
CA ASN A 128 5.07 15.76 -0.24
C ASN A 128 5.04 14.85 0.99
N VAL A 129 3.88 14.33 1.35
CA VAL A 129 3.71 13.62 2.63
C VAL A 129 2.94 12.32 2.43
N GLY A 130 3.47 11.26 2.96
CA GLY A 130 2.77 10.01 3.17
C GLY A 130 2.62 9.71 4.65
N ILE A 131 1.61 8.92 5.00
CA ILE A 131 1.34 8.49 6.36
C ILE A 131 1.34 6.97 6.39
N LEU A 132 2.10 6.40 7.30
CA LEU A 132 2.05 4.99 7.63
C LEU A 132 1.30 4.85 8.96
N PHE A 133 0.25 4.04 8.95
CA PHE A 133 -0.53 3.69 10.12
C PHE A 133 -0.07 2.33 10.62
N LEU A 134 0.64 2.33 11.73
CA LEU A 134 1.14 1.13 12.38
C LEU A 134 0.13 0.73 13.46
N GLU A 135 -0.53 -0.42 13.32
CA GLU A 135 -1.41 -0.95 14.36
C GLU A 135 -0.60 -1.21 15.63
N ASP A 136 -1.03 -0.63 16.76
CA ASP A 136 -0.35 -0.77 18.05
C ASP A 136 -0.73 -2.12 18.68
N ARG A 137 0.12 -3.10 18.49
CA ARG A 137 0.06 -4.41 19.13
C ARG A 137 1.05 -4.39 20.28
N GLU A 138 0.57 -4.46 21.51
CA GLU A 138 1.39 -4.30 22.74
C GLU A 138 2.64 -5.19 22.80
N GLU A 139 2.65 -6.32 22.06
CA GLU A 139 3.74 -7.31 22.08
C GLU A 139 4.86 -7.02 21.07
N ASP A 140 4.63 -6.19 20.04
CA ASP A 140 5.54 -6.10 18.87
C ASP A 140 6.33 -4.78 18.78
N TRP A 141 6.07 -3.80 19.66
CA TRP A 141 6.56 -2.45 19.43
C TRP A 141 7.68 -2.00 20.36
N GLU A 142 8.73 -2.78 20.47
CA GLU A 142 10.01 -2.19 20.88
C GLU A 142 10.44 -1.13 19.86
N LYS A 143 10.84 0.03 20.35
CA LYS A 143 11.28 1.17 19.51
C LYS A 143 12.28 0.76 18.42
N GLY A 144 13.14 -0.22 18.70
CA GLY A 144 14.11 -0.75 17.76
C GLY A 144 13.48 -1.49 16.58
N HIS A 145 12.37 -2.20 16.78
CA HIS A 145 11.69 -2.93 15.73
C HIS A 145 11.03 -1.99 14.71
N ILE A 146 10.34 -0.94 15.20
CA ILE A 146 9.75 0.10 14.31
C ILE A 146 10.83 0.73 13.44
N LEU A 147 11.93 1.16 14.05
CA LEU A 147 13.03 1.78 13.31
C LEU A 147 13.64 0.85 12.27
N ALA A 148 13.77 -0.45 12.57
CA ALA A 148 14.25 -1.44 11.61
C ALA A 148 13.32 -1.60 10.40
N LEU A 149 12.00 -1.64 10.63
CA LEU A 149 11.00 -1.71 9.56
C LEU A 149 11.00 -0.46 8.67
N LEU A 150 11.10 0.72 9.28
CA LEU A 150 11.15 1.98 8.55
C LEU A 150 12.43 2.10 7.74
N GLU A 151 13.56 1.67 8.29
CA GLU A 151 14.85 1.68 7.58
C GLU A 151 14.88 0.65 6.44
N GLU A 152 14.24 -0.51 6.61
CA GLU A 152 14.04 -1.46 5.52
C GLU A 152 13.23 -0.83 4.38
N PHE A 153 12.12 -0.18 4.71
CA PHE A 153 11.27 0.51 3.73
C PHE A 153 12.05 1.61 3.01
N ARG A 154 12.74 2.48 3.76
CA ARG A 154 13.59 3.54 3.21
C ARG A 154 14.61 3.00 2.21
N ARG A 155 15.34 1.95 2.56
CA ARG A 155 16.32 1.32 1.67
C ARG A 155 15.69 0.79 0.38
N ARG A 156 14.46 0.26 0.45
CA ARG A 156 13.74 -0.21 -0.73
C ARG A 156 13.32 0.95 -1.63
N VAL A 157 12.84 2.05 -1.05
CA VAL A 157 12.51 3.25 -1.81
C VAL A 157 13.76 3.81 -2.48
N LEU A 158 14.87 3.97 -1.75
CA LEU A 158 16.14 4.44 -2.31
C LEU A 158 16.68 3.55 -3.44
N LYS A 159 16.45 2.24 -3.38
CA LYS A 159 16.82 1.31 -4.44
C LYS A 159 15.99 1.52 -5.71
N SER A 160 14.72 1.86 -5.59
CA SER A 160 13.80 2.09 -6.72
C SER A 160 13.88 3.54 -7.23
N CYS A 161 14.20 4.48 -6.35
CA CYS A 161 14.29 5.90 -6.62
C CYS A 161 15.52 6.48 -5.89
N PRO A 162 16.75 6.34 -6.46
CA PRO A 162 17.99 6.73 -5.78
C PRO A 162 18.05 8.21 -5.40
N GLU A 163 17.33 9.06 -6.13
CA GLU A 163 17.28 10.52 -5.91
C GLU A 163 16.27 10.91 -4.80
N THR A 164 15.53 9.95 -4.23
CA THR A 164 14.50 10.23 -3.24
C THR A 164 15.00 9.96 -1.83
N ALA A 165 15.51 10.96 -1.16
CA ALA A 165 15.78 10.88 0.27
C ALA A 165 14.47 11.06 1.06
N LEU A 166 14.08 10.05 1.86
CA LEU A 166 12.91 10.13 2.74
C LEU A 166 13.32 10.46 4.17
N GLU A 167 12.61 11.40 4.77
CA GLU A 167 12.64 11.68 6.20
C GLU A 167 11.39 11.12 6.87
N PHE A 168 11.54 10.63 8.10
CA PHE A 168 10.45 10.09 8.90
C PHE A 168 10.29 10.86 10.20
N GLY A 169 9.04 11.22 10.52
CA GLY A 169 8.60 11.60 11.85
C GLY A 169 7.55 10.62 12.33
N TYR A 170 7.56 10.22 13.59
CA TYR A 170 6.57 9.29 14.13
C TYR A 170 5.98 9.78 15.44
N SER A 171 4.72 9.41 15.70
CA SER A 171 4.06 9.70 16.96
C SER A 171 4.65 8.84 18.08
N LEU A 172 4.88 9.45 19.25
CA LEU A 172 5.36 8.74 20.44
C LEU A 172 4.26 7.86 21.02
N ASP A 173 3.03 8.35 21.03
CA ASP A 173 1.89 7.67 21.61
C ASP A 173 0.99 7.09 20.51
N ALA A 174 0.39 5.94 20.81
CA ALA A 174 -0.64 5.34 19.98
C ALA A 174 -1.98 6.02 20.25
N ALA A 175 -2.68 6.39 19.19
CA ALA A 175 -4.01 6.98 19.26
C ALA A 175 -5.01 6.22 18.38
N SER A 176 -6.29 6.29 18.70
CA SER A 176 -7.34 5.76 17.82
C SER A 176 -7.48 6.64 16.56
N LEU A 177 -7.95 6.04 15.46
CA LEU A 177 -8.19 6.80 14.22
C LEU A 177 -9.17 7.97 14.40
N GLY A 178 -10.10 7.87 15.35
CA GLY A 178 -11.00 8.98 15.69
C GLY A 178 -10.32 10.18 16.33
N ARG A 179 -9.06 10.04 16.76
CA ARG A 179 -8.26 11.12 17.35
C ARG A 179 -7.07 11.54 16.50
N ILE A 180 -7.00 11.09 15.26
CA ILE A 180 -5.89 11.39 14.35
C ILE A 180 -5.62 12.89 14.19
N ARG A 181 -6.64 13.72 14.38
CA ARG A 181 -6.54 15.18 14.27
C ARG A 181 -5.91 15.83 15.51
N GLN A 182 -5.85 15.11 16.63
CA GLN A 182 -5.34 15.61 17.93
C GLN A 182 -3.91 15.15 18.21
N SER A 183 -3.40 14.24 17.41
CA SER A 183 -2.05 13.68 17.50
C SER A 183 -1.09 14.30 16.49
#